data_685751cc6827a4fe84b2265aba296361
#
_entry.id   685751cc6827a4fe84b2265aba296361
#
_cell.length_a   1.000
_cell.length_b   1.000
_cell.length_c   1.000
_cell.angle_alpha   90.00
_cell.angle_beta   90.00
_cell.angle_gamma   90.00
#
_symmetry.space_group_name_H-M   'P 1'
#
loop_
_entity.id
_entity.type
_entity.pdbx_description
1 polymer ?
#
loop_
_entity_poly.entity_id
_entity_poly.type
_entity_poly.pdbx_seq_one_letter_code
_entity_poly.pdbx_strand_id
1 'polypeptide(L)'
;KDGFGYSISTSKTRYQERYLDYRSCKGIGVKKATLSIVPDALRFQEKEGVDFDTLGDIPAKGVFKGNFIAHGRTATCKKEITNTHPFNGFNKDGQWTICHNGVVSWKGDALPLQTTCDSEHLLNCFLHLNGEQSFKDHIAGYAAIIGFNPQGELFVMRDNKAPLYCSWIKELNCFVNCTDIDHCKKITDYIVTANGLK
;
A
#
# COMPACT_ATOMS: atom_id res chain seq x y z
N LYS A 1 7.08 5.05 -15.41
CA LYS A 1 6.06 5.30 -14.40
C LYS A 1 6.41 6.50 -13.55
N ASP A 2 5.41 7.16 -12.99
CA ASP A 2 5.49 8.53 -12.49
C ASP A 2 5.63 8.62 -10.97
N GLY A 3 5.78 7.50 -10.31
CA GLY A 3 6.02 7.40 -8.88
C GLY A 3 5.91 5.98 -8.36
N PHE A 4 6.52 5.76 -7.23
CA PHE A 4 6.45 4.51 -6.48
C PHE A 4 6.49 4.81 -4.99
N GLY A 5 5.75 4.06 -4.21
CA GLY A 5 5.87 4.13 -2.76
C GLY A 5 5.38 2.86 -2.09
N TYR A 6 5.76 2.72 -0.84
CA TYR A 6 5.39 1.58 -0.03
C TYR A 6 5.20 1.96 1.44
N SER A 7 4.47 1.13 2.16
CA SER A 7 4.38 1.20 3.61
C SER A 7 4.40 -0.18 4.22
N ILE A 8 4.98 -0.27 5.41
CA ILE A 8 5.08 -1.47 6.22
C ILE A 8 4.40 -1.20 7.55
N SER A 9 3.60 -2.12 8.02
CA SER A 9 2.97 -2.08 9.33
C SER A 9 3.25 -3.37 10.09
N THR A 10 3.76 -3.23 11.30
CA THR A 10 3.94 -4.32 12.25
C THR A 10 3.10 -4.05 13.49
N SER A 11 3.12 -4.93 14.49
CA SER A 11 2.48 -4.70 15.78
C SER A 11 3.02 -3.51 16.58
N LYS A 12 4.23 -3.04 16.24
CA LYS A 12 4.93 -1.99 17.01
C LYS A 12 5.23 -0.73 16.22
N THR A 13 5.32 -0.80 14.88
CA THR A 13 5.80 0.32 14.07
C THR A 13 5.14 0.37 12.70
N ARG A 14 5.06 1.57 12.17
CA ARG A 14 4.63 1.83 10.79
C ARG A 14 5.68 2.69 10.10
N TYR A 15 6.08 2.26 8.91
CA TYR A 15 7.08 2.93 8.09
C TYR A 15 6.56 3.16 6.67
N GLN A 16 6.98 4.25 6.03
CA GLN A 16 6.58 4.59 4.66
C GLN A 16 7.68 5.33 3.92
N GLU A 17 7.83 5.02 2.63
CA GLU A 17 8.62 5.80 1.67
C GLU A 17 7.88 6.05 0.36
N ARG A 18 8.25 7.15 -0.31
CA ARG A 18 7.73 7.54 -1.62
C ARG A 18 8.85 8.07 -2.51
N TYR A 19 8.75 7.80 -3.81
CA TYR A 19 9.72 8.19 -4.82
C TYR A 19 9.01 8.75 -6.06
N LEU A 20 9.54 9.83 -6.67
CA LEU A 20 8.95 10.46 -7.86
C LEU A 20 9.03 9.62 -9.11
N ASP A 21 10.05 8.77 -9.23
CA ASP A 21 10.16 7.80 -10.31
C ASP A 21 10.83 6.50 -9.84
N TYR A 22 10.69 5.45 -10.66
CA TYR A 22 11.31 4.15 -10.35
C TYR A 22 12.83 4.15 -10.43
N ARG A 23 13.43 5.12 -11.11
CA ARG A 23 14.89 5.23 -11.25
C ARG A 23 15.50 5.70 -9.95
N SER A 24 14.78 6.52 -9.19
CA SER A 24 15.17 6.93 -7.84
C SER A 24 15.25 5.75 -6.86
N CYS A 25 14.53 4.66 -7.14
CA CYS A 25 14.67 3.38 -6.45
C CYS A 25 15.87 2.55 -6.97
N LYS A 26 17.04 3.19 -7.21
CA LYS A 26 18.29 2.52 -7.59
C LYS A 26 18.22 1.72 -8.92
N GLY A 27 17.49 2.22 -9.90
CA GLY A 27 17.38 1.59 -11.23
C GLY A 27 16.60 0.27 -11.26
N ILE A 28 15.84 0.01 -10.24
CA ILE A 28 15.09 -1.24 -10.09
C ILE A 28 13.72 -1.08 -10.76
N GLY A 29 13.43 -1.87 -11.78
CA GLY A 29 12.09 -1.96 -12.37
C GLY A 29 11.05 -2.46 -11.35
N VAL A 30 9.76 -2.20 -11.60
CA VAL A 30 8.64 -2.56 -10.68
C VAL A 30 8.76 -3.97 -10.12
N LYS A 31 9.14 -4.93 -10.95
CA LYS A 31 9.35 -6.32 -10.53
C LYS A 31 10.46 -6.48 -9.49
N LYS A 32 11.58 -5.77 -9.66
CA LYS A 32 12.69 -5.83 -8.71
C LYS A 32 12.43 -4.96 -7.49
N ALA A 33 11.71 -3.83 -7.62
CA ALA A 33 11.39 -2.97 -6.50
C ALA A 33 10.58 -3.70 -5.43
N THR A 34 9.53 -4.42 -5.81
CA THR A 34 8.71 -5.20 -4.86
C THR A 34 9.55 -6.29 -4.17
N LEU A 35 10.48 -6.93 -4.90
CA LEU A 35 11.33 -8.00 -4.36
C LEU A 35 12.54 -7.48 -3.54
N SER A 36 12.95 -6.23 -3.73
CA SER A 36 14.08 -5.63 -3.00
C SER A 36 13.65 -4.65 -1.90
N ILE A 37 12.40 -4.26 -1.84
CA ILE A 37 11.85 -3.36 -0.82
C ILE A 37 12.01 -3.96 0.58
N VAL A 38 11.80 -5.26 0.72
CA VAL A 38 11.92 -5.93 1.99
C VAL A 38 13.36 -5.80 2.57
N PRO A 39 14.42 -6.09 1.80
CA PRO A 39 15.80 -5.80 2.25
C PRO A 39 16.07 -4.32 2.53
N ASP A 40 15.52 -3.40 1.72
CA ASP A 40 15.73 -1.97 1.96
C ASP A 40 14.97 -1.47 3.20
N ALA A 41 13.79 -2.00 3.47
CA ALA A 41 13.05 -1.73 4.70
C ALA A 41 13.77 -2.27 5.95
N LEU A 42 14.41 -3.44 5.84
CA LEU A 42 15.24 -4.00 6.90
C LEU A 42 16.46 -3.12 7.18
N ARG A 43 17.16 -2.66 6.14
CA ARG A 43 18.29 -1.72 6.28
C ARG A 43 17.87 -0.39 6.92
N PHE A 44 16.65 0.06 6.65
CA PHE A 44 16.10 1.24 7.30
C PHE A 44 15.93 1.01 8.81
N GLN A 45 15.43 -0.14 9.21
CA GLN A 45 15.30 -0.51 10.61
C GLN A 45 16.62 -0.56 11.34
N GLU A 46 17.65 -1.18 10.75
CA GLU A 46 19.02 -1.16 11.30
C GLU A 46 19.51 0.28 11.55
N LYS A 47 19.23 1.17 10.58
CA LYS A 47 19.67 2.57 10.64
C LYS A 47 18.92 3.38 11.70
N GLU A 48 17.63 3.13 11.90
CA GLU A 48 16.77 3.87 12.84
C GLU A 48 16.68 3.20 14.23
N GLY A 49 17.45 2.13 14.47
CA GLY A 49 17.47 1.43 15.75
C GLY A 49 16.17 0.70 16.07
N VAL A 50 15.37 0.40 15.08
CA VAL A 50 14.14 -0.40 15.23
C VAL A 50 14.53 -1.87 15.28
N ASP A 51 14.08 -2.57 16.32
CA ASP A 51 14.43 -3.96 16.57
C ASP A 51 13.94 -4.90 15.47
N PHE A 52 14.84 -5.70 14.91
CA PHE A 52 14.56 -6.71 13.89
C PHE A 52 13.53 -7.75 14.31
N ASP A 53 13.46 -8.09 15.58
CA ASP A 53 12.46 -9.00 16.14
C ASP A 53 11.03 -8.52 15.92
N THR A 54 10.84 -7.24 15.65
CA THR A 54 9.51 -6.64 15.43
C THR A 54 9.01 -6.69 14.00
N LEU A 55 9.90 -6.77 13.00
CA LEU A 55 9.50 -7.11 11.62
C LEU A 55 9.42 -8.62 11.40
N GLY A 56 9.80 -9.37 12.42
CA GLY A 56 10.13 -10.77 12.28
C GLY A 56 11.40 -10.87 11.43
N ASP A 57 12.31 -11.67 11.81
CA ASP A 57 13.36 -12.10 10.91
C ASP A 57 12.72 -12.33 9.54
N ILE A 58 13.18 -11.58 8.53
CA ILE A 58 13.16 -12.13 7.20
C ILE A 58 14.49 -12.89 7.11
N PRO A 59 14.55 -14.07 7.67
CA PRO A 59 15.69 -14.92 7.43
C PRO A 59 15.68 -15.17 5.94
N ALA A 60 16.78 -15.47 5.36
CA ALA A 60 16.81 -16.13 4.07
C ALA A 60 15.86 -17.35 4.02
N LYS A 61 15.12 -17.65 5.08
CA LYS A 61 14.17 -18.73 5.33
C LYS A 61 13.05 -18.42 6.33
N GLY A 62 12.60 -17.17 6.52
CA GLY A 62 11.57 -16.83 7.51
C GLY A 62 10.40 -16.04 6.96
N VAL A 63 9.28 -16.17 7.64
CA VAL A 63 8.04 -15.48 7.31
C VAL A 63 8.06 -14.08 7.88
N PHE A 64 7.88 -13.06 7.03
CA PHE A 64 7.66 -11.68 7.46
C PHE A 64 6.37 -11.60 8.31
N LYS A 65 6.51 -11.19 9.56
CA LYS A 65 5.37 -10.97 10.47
C LYS A 65 4.93 -9.50 10.41
N GLY A 66 4.08 -9.17 9.48
CA GLY A 66 3.57 -7.83 9.31
C GLY A 66 2.80 -7.68 8.02
N ASN A 67 2.35 -6.48 7.76
CA ASN A 67 1.62 -6.12 6.55
C ASN A 67 2.47 -5.17 5.71
N PHE A 68 2.48 -5.42 4.41
CA PHE A 68 3.20 -4.62 3.43
C PHE A 68 2.26 -4.19 2.32
N ILE A 69 2.28 -2.91 1.98
CA ILE A 69 1.59 -2.39 0.80
C ILE A 69 2.57 -1.63 -0.09
N ALA A 70 2.41 -1.73 -1.40
CA ALA A 70 3.20 -0.99 -2.37
C ALA A 70 2.32 -0.52 -3.53
N HIS A 71 2.67 0.63 -4.10
CA HIS A 71 1.95 1.20 -5.22
C HIS A 71 2.89 1.77 -6.28
N GLY A 72 2.71 1.30 -7.51
CA GLY A 72 3.36 1.87 -8.69
C GLY A 72 2.41 2.78 -9.44
N ARG A 73 2.65 4.07 -9.36
CA ARG A 73 1.78 5.10 -9.93
C ARG A 73 1.99 5.27 -11.44
N THR A 74 0.88 5.36 -12.19
CA THR A 74 0.81 6.05 -13.48
C THR A 74 0.01 7.33 -13.24
N ALA A 75 0.62 8.50 -13.47
CA ALA A 75 0.03 9.76 -13.08
C ALA A 75 -1.20 10.12 -13.91
N THR A 76 -2.29 10.42 -13.25
CA THR A 76 -3.50 11.07 -13.80
C THR A 76 -3.59 12.53 -13.37
N CYS A 77 -2.75 12.94 -12.43
CA CYS A 77 -2.61 14.30 -11.91
C CYS A 77 -1.14 14.71 -11.89
N LYS A 78 -0.83 15.89 -11.33
CA LYS A 78 0.51 16.46 -11.33
C LYS A 78 1.57 15.50 -10.76
N LYS A 79 2.73 15.43 -11.42
CA LYS A 79 3.84 14.58 -11.01
C LYS A 79 4.63 15.23 -9.86
N GLU A 80 4.18 14.99 -8.64
CA GLU A 80 4.78 15.48 -7.40
C GLU A 80 4.85 14.36 -6.38
N ILE A 81 5.79 14.46 -5.45
CA ILE A 81 5.96 13.45 -4.39
C ILE A 81 4.71 13.36 -3.49
N THR A 82 4.06 14.49 -3.26
CA THR A 82 2.82 14.59 -2.48
C THR A 82 1.67 13.82 -3.11
N ASN A 83 1.67 13.67 -4.43
CA ASN A 83 0.69 12.90 -5.20
C ASN A 83 1.04 11.42 -5.36
N THR A 84 2.09 10.95 -4.69
CA THR A 84 2.55 9.55 -4.79
C THR A 84 2.05 8.76 -3.59
N HIS A 85 1.46 7.59 -3.85
CA HIS A 85 1.02 6.67 -2.79
C HIS A 85 2.22 6.07 -2.01
N PRO A 86 1.98 5.59 -0.79
CA PRO A 86 0.74 5.64 -0.01
C PRO A 86 0.39 7.04 0.49
N PHE A 87 -0.89 7.32 0.66
CA PHE A 87 -1.38 8.51 1.34
C PHE A 87 -1.58 8.21 2.82
N ASN A 88 -1.17 9.14 3.68
CA ASN A 88 -1.33 9.06 5.12
C ASN A 88 -2.13 10.24 5.65
N GLY A 89 -2.90 9.97 6.69
CA GLY A 89 -3.56 10.99 7.48
C GLY A 89 -3.85 10.51 8.89
N PHE A 90 -4.18 11.42 9.77
CA PHE A 90 -4.48 11.14 11.17
C PHE A 90 -5.88 11.62 11.51
N ASN A 91 -6.60 10.82 12.26
CA ASN A 91 -7.81 11.22 12.96
C ASN A 91 -7.67 10.89 14.46
N LYS A 92 -8.75 11.03 15.23
CA LYS A 92 -8.78 10.73 16.67
C LYS A 92 -8.40 9.26 17.00
N ASP A 93 -8.63 8.34 16.08
CA ASP A 93 -8.38 6.91 16.27
C ASP A 93 -6.94 6.52 15.92
N GLY A 94 -6.20 7.41 15.22
CA GLY A 94 -4.80 7.22 14.83
C GLY A 94 -4.54 7.41 13.35
N GLN A 95 -3.46 6.79 12.86
CA GLN A 95 -2.98 6.94 11.49
C GLN A 95 -3.67 5.99 10.52
N TRP A 96 -4.25 6.53 9.48
CA TRP A 96 -4.70 5.80 8.29
C TRP A 96 -3.66 5.88 7.17
N THR A 97 -3.53 4.80 6.42
CA THR A 97 -2.65 4.72 5.24
C THR A 97 -3.39 4.04 4.11
N ILE A 98 -3.41 4.62 2.92
CA ILE A 98 -4.07 4.01 1.76
C ILE A 98 -3.23 4.06 0.48
N CYS A 99 -3.35 3.01 -0.34
CA CYS A 99 -3.05 3.01 -1.76
C CYS A 99 -4.35 2.82 -2.54
N HIS A 100 -4.50 3.52 -3.64
CA HIS A 100 -5.68 3.50 -4.48
C HIS A 100 -5.31 3.25 -5.94
N ASN A 101 -6.03 2.36 -6.59
CA ASN A 101 -6.04 2.18 -8.03
C ASN A 101 -7.44 2.43 -8.58
N GLY A 102 -7.56 3.39 -9.48
CA GLY A 102 -8.82 3.83 -10.04
C GLY A 102 -8.84 5.31 -10.36
N VAL A 103 -10.01 5.86 -10.55
CA VAL A 103 -10.26 7.29 -10.74
C VAL A 103 -11.52 7.64 -9.97
N VAL A 104 -11.40 8.60 -9.06
CA VAL A 104 -12.52 9.05 -8.24
C VAL A 104 -12.67 10.57 -8.27
N SER A 105 -13.87 11.02 -7.97
CA SER A 105 -14.17 12.43 -7.75
C SER A 105 -15.14 12.58 -6.58
N TRP A 106 -15.12 13.74 -5.96
CA TRP A 106 -16.06 14.07 -4.89
C TRP A 106 -17.39 14.55 -5.47
N LYS A 107 -18.48 14.12 -4.86
CA LYS A 107 -19.84 14.58 -5.17
C LYS A 107 -20.22 15.75 -4.26
N GLY A 108 -20.67 16.85 -4.85
CA GLY A 108 -21.04 18.05 -4.10
C GLY A 108 -19.84 18.85 -3.61
N ASP A 109 -19.98 19.50 -2.46
CA ASP A 109 -18.94 20.36 -1.87
C ASP A 109 -17.81 19.50 -1.30
N ALA A 110 -16.67 19.52 -1.97
CA ALA A 110 -15.50 18.71 -1.59
C ALA A 110 -14.83 19.23 -0.33
N LEU A 111 -14.34 18.32 0.48
CA LEU A 111 -13.39 18.65 1.53
C LEU A 111 -12.10 19.20 0.92
N PRO A 112 -11.43 20.17 1.58
CA PRO A 112 -10.16 20.70 1.09
C PRO A 112 -9.13 19.60 0.90
N LEU A 113 -8.42 19.63 -0.24
CA LEU A 113 -7.32 18.74 -0.53
C LEU A 113 -5.99 19.43 -0.30
N GLN A 114 -5.02 18.70 0.24
CA GLN A 114 -3.62 19.15 0.36
C GLN A 114 -2.82 18.84 -0.91
N THR A 115 -3.32 17.92 -1.73
CA THR A 115 -2.68 17.47 -2.97
C THR A 115 -3.61 17.68 -4.16
N THR A 116 -3.13 17.38 -5.37
CA THR A 116 -3.96 17.36 -6.58
C THR A 116 -4.40 15.94 -6.97
N CYS A 117 -4.20 14.95 -6.08
CA CYS A 117 -4.52 13.57 -6.34
C CYS A 117 -5.91 13.21 -5.79
N ASP A 118 -6.71 12.61 -6.64
CA ASP A 118 -8.07 12.14 -6.33
C ASP A 118 -8.13 11.12 -5.19
N SER A 119 -7.04 10.39 -4.96
CA SER A 119 -6.94 9.41 -3.85
C SER A 119 -7.11 10.03 -2.48
N GLU A 120 -6.82 11.34 -2.34
CA GLU A 120 -7.00 12.07 -1.09
C GLU A 120 -8.49 12.18 -0.70
N HIS A 121 -9.40 12.21 -1.66
CA HIS A 121 -10.84 12.14 -1.38
C HIS A 121 -11.20 10.86 -0.61
N LEU A 122 -10.63 9.72 -1.01
CA LEU A 122 -10.86 8.45 -0.31
C LEU A 122 -10.26 8.47 1.10
N LEU A 123 -9.05 9.01 1.26
CA LEU A 123 -8.45 9.18 2.58
C LEU A 123 -9.31 10.06 3.48
N ASN A 124 -9.84 11.17 2.96
CA ASN A 124 -10.71 12.09 3.71
C ASN A 124 -11.99 11.41 4.22
N CYS A 125 -12.52 10.42 3.51
CA CYS A 125 -13.64 9.61 4.02
C CYS A 125 -13.27 8.87 5.32
N PHE A 126 -12.06 8.32 5.41
CA PHE A 126 -11.59 7.64 6.62
C PHE A 126 -11.24 8.64 7.75
N LEU A 127 -10.75 9.82 7.42
CA LEU A 127 -10.29 10.80 8.41
C LEU A 127 -11.44 11.62 9.02
N HIS A 128 -12.42 11.97 8.21
CA HIS A 128 -13.40 13.01 8.57
C HIS A 128 -14.86 12.54 8.55
N LEU A 129 -15.12 11.36 7.98
CA LEU A 129 -16.46 10.80 7.81
C LEU A 129 -16.53 9.37 8.38
N ASN A 130 -17.48 8.58 7.91
CA ASN A 130 -17.71 7.20 8.36
C ASN A 130 -16.93 6.14 7.56
N GLY A 131 -15.74 6.50 7.06
CA GLY A 131 -14.91 5.58 6.28
C GLY A 131 -15.61 5.13 4.99
N GLU A 132 -15.59 3.82 4.73
CA GLU A 132 -16.18 3.25 3.50
C GLU A 132 -17.68 3.53 3.34
N GLN A 133 -18.42 3.66 4.43
CA GLN A 133 -19.85 3.94 4.39
C GLN A 133 -20.15 5.28 3.70
N SER A 134 -19.20 6.21 3.77
CA SER A 134 -19.30 7.52 3.12
C SER A 134 -19.09 7.48 1.61
N PHE A 135 -18.51 6.41 1.07
CA PHE A 135 -18.16 6.35 -0.37
C PHE A 135 -19.40 6.45 -1.25
N LYS A 136 -20.48 5.79 -0.86
CA LYS A 136 -21.73 5.81 -1.62
C LYS A 136 -22.28 7.22 -1.80
N ASP A 137 -22.16 8.06 -0.79
CA ASP A 137 -22.74 9.39 -0.77
C ASP A 137 -21.80 10.44 -1.38
N HIS A 138 -20.49 10.31 -1.16
CA HIS A 138 -19.51 11.35 -1.47
C HIS A 138 -18.57 11.01 -2.64
N ILE A 139 -18.42 9.75 -3.02
CA ILE A 139 -17.47 9.35 -4.06
C ILE A 139 -18.19 8.93 -5.35
N ALA A 140 -17.73 9.49 -6.47
CA ALA A 140 -18.07 9.01 -7.81
C ALA A 140 -16.82 8.40 -8.47
N GLY A 141 -17.01 7.50 -9.45
CA GLY A 141 -15.92 6.82 -10.14
C GLY A 141 -15.79 5.35 -9.77
N TYR A 142 -14.56 4.86 -9.71
CA TYR A 142 -14.24 3.48 -9.33
C TYR A 142 -12.92 3.38 -8.59
N ALA A 143 -12.83 2.43 -7.65
CA ALA A 143 -11.67 2.30 -6.77
C ALA A 143 -11.42 0.85 -6.36
N ALA A 144 -10.13 0.48 -6.34
CA ALA A 144 -9.59 -0.58 -5.50
C ALA A 144 -8.63 0.05 -4.50
N ILE A 145 -8.81 -0.25 -3.23
CA ILE A 145 -8.05 0.33 -2.12
C ILE A 145 -7.40 -0.78 -1.32
N ILE A 146 -6.14 -0.58 -0.98
CA ILE A 146 -5.41 -1.39 0.00
C ILE A 146 -4.84 -0.41 1.02
N GLY A 147 -5.00 -0.69 2.31
CA GLY A 147 -4.55 0.25 3.33
C GLY A 147 -4.33 -0.37 4.70
N PHE A 148 -3.88 0.47 5.61
CA PHE A 148 -3.78 0.16 7.03
C PHE A 148 -4.71 1.05 7.82
N ASN A 149 -5.48 0.45 8.71
CA ASN A 149 -6.26 1.16 9.70
C ASN A 149 -5.37 1.67 10.86
N PRO A 150 -5.90 2.45 11.82
CA PRO A 150 -5.13 2.93 12.97
C PRO A 150 -4.44 1.84 13.78
N GLN A 151 -5.02 0.64 13.85
CA GLN A 151 -4.46 -0.52 14.56
C GLN A 151 -3.32 -1.20 13.79
N GLY A 152 -3.04 -0.77 12.54
CA GLY A 152 -2.04 -1.36 11.67
C GLY A 152 -2.51 -2.59 10.92
N GLU A 153 -3.80 -2.90 11.01
CA GLU A 153 -4.40 -4.01 10.28
C GLU A 153 -4.56 -3.66 8.80
N LEU A 154 -4.25 -4.63 7.95
CA LEU A 154 -4.48 -4.52 6.51
C LEU A 154 -5.98 -4.60 6.21
N PHE A 155 -6.48 -3.64 5.48
CA PHE A 155 -7.80 -3.73 4.86
C PHE A 155 -7.71 -3.64 3.34
N VAL A 156 -8.63 -4.30 2.68
CA VAL A 156 -8.70 -4.39 1.22
C VAL A 156 -10.15 -4.21 0.80
N MET A 157 -10.41 -3.31 -0.14
CA MET A 157 -11.74 -3.06 -0.64
C MET A 157 -11.74 -2.64 -2.10
N ARG A 158 -12.84 -2.90 -2.80
CA ARG A 158 -13.05 -2.45 -4.17
C ARG A 158 -14.53 -2.29 -4.47
N ASP A 159 -14.84 -1.50 -5.48
CA ASP A 159 -16.13 -1.57 -6.16
C ASP A 159 -16.14 -2.70 -7.21
N ASN A 160 -17.26 -2.83 -7.91
CA ASN A 160 -17.45 -3.87 -8.94
C ASN A 160 -16.74 -3.59 -10.28
N LYS A 161 -16.08 -2.42 -10.43
CA LYS A 161 -15.41 -2.00 -11.67
C LYS A 161 -13.89 -2.09 -11.55
N ALA A 162 -13.34 -1.78 -10.37
CA ALA A 162 -11.90 -1.79 -10.15
C ALA A 162 -11.39 -3.24 -10.00
N PRO A 163 -10.34 -3.67 -10.73
CA PRO A 163 -9.77 -4.98 -10.55
C PRO A 163 -9.04 -5.08 -9.22
N LEU A 164 -9.22 -6.20 -8.53
CA LEU A 164 -8.47 -6.57 -7.34
C LEU A 164 -8.48 -8.10 -7.22
N TYR A 165 -7.32 -8.68 -7.19
CA TYR A 165 -7.09 -10.12 -7.13
C TYR A 165 -6.47 -10.49 -5.80
N CYS A 166 -6.88 -11.62 -5.24
CA CYS A 166 -6.36 -12.15 -3.99
C CYS A 166 -5.85 -13.58 -4.20
N SER A 167 -4.68 -13.87 -3.68
CA SER A 167 -4.14 -15.22 -3.52
C SER A 167 -3.87 -15.48 -2.05
N TRP A 168 -4.19 -16.66 -1.57
CA TRP A 168 -3.92 -17.09 -0.20
C TRP A 168 -2.93 -18.23 -0.18
N ILE A 169 -1.79 -18.02 0.47
CA ILE A 169 -0.76 -19.03 0.71
C ILE A 169 -1.04 -19.61 2.08
N LYS A 170 -1.76 -20.75 2.08
CA LYS A 170 -2.29 -21.39 3.30
C LYS A 170 -1.18 -21.74 4.31
N GLU A 171 -0.09 -22.30 3.82
CA GLU A 171 1.05 -22.77 4.62
C GLU A 171 1.75 -21.63 5.39
N LEU A 172 1.64 -20.40 4.89
CA LEU A 172 2.22 -19.20 5.50
C LEU A 172 1.17 -18.31 6.17
N ASN A 173 -0.11 -18.67 6.07
CA ASN A 173 -1.22 -17.79 6.46
C ASN A 173 -1.06 -16.38 5.89
N CYS A 174 -0.69 -16.29 4.60
CA CYS A 174 -0.33 -15.05 3.92
C CYS A 174 -1.30 -14.76 2.77
N PHE A 175 -1.83 -13.53 2.73
CA PHE A 175 -2.62 -13.03 1.60
C PHE A 175 -1.78 -12.12 0.72
N VAL A 176 -1.86 -12.33 -0.59
CA VAL A 176 -1.28 -11.46 -1.62
C VAL A 176 -2.43 -10.79 -2.36
N ASN A 177 -2.51 -9.48 -2.31
CA ASN A 177 -3.56 -8.70 -2.97
C ASN A 177 -2.93 -7.76 -4.01
N CYS A 178 -3.40 -7.80 -5.25
CA CYS A 178 -2.91 -6.96 -6.34
C CYS A 178 -4.06 -6.49 -7.25
N THR A 179 -3.90 -5.32 -7.86
CA THR A 179 -4.81 -4.82 -8.89
C THR A 179 -4.50 -5.39 -10.28
N ASP A 180 -3.47 -6.22 -10.41
CA ASP A 180 -3.04 -6.91 -11.63
C ASP A 180 -2.85 -8.39 -11.33
N ILE A 181 -3.49 -9.27 -12.13
CA ILE A 181 -3.49 -10.71 -11.89
C ILE A 181 -2.12 -11.35 -12.11
N ASP A 182 -1.35 -10.87 -13.10
CA ASP A 182 -0.02 -11.41 -13.38
C ASP A 182 0.98 -11.03 -12.30
N HIS A 183 0.85 -9.82 -11.74
CA HIS A 183 1.63 -9.40 -10.58
C HIS A 183 1.24 -10.22 -9.35
N CYS A 184 -0.04 -10.46 -9.11
CA CYS A 184 -0.51 -11.27 -8.00
C CYS A 184 0.10 -12.68 -8.05
N LYS A 185 0.02 -13.35 -9.20
CA LYS A 185 0.61 -14.69 -9.42
C LYS A 185 2.13 -14.66 -9.18
N LYS A 186 2.85 -13.74 -9.81
CA LYS A 186 4.32 -13.67 -9.70
C LYS A 186 4.81 -13.43 -8.27
N ILE A 187 4.11 -12.60 -7.50
CA ILE A 187 4.44 -12.34 -6.09
C ILE A 187 4.15 -13.59 -5.27
N THR A 188 3.01 -14.25 -5.50
CA THR A 188 2.63 -15.50 -4.85
C THR A 188 3.68 -16.58 -5.10
N ASP A 189 4.03 -16.83 -6.37
CA ASP A 189 5.04 -17.83 -6.78
C ASP A 189 6.41 -17.54 -6.16
N TYR A 190 6.79 -16.26 -6.10
CA TYR A 190 8.03 -15.85 -5.45
C TYR A 190 8.03 -16.18 -3.96
N ILE A 191 6.95 -15.82 -3.24
CA ILE A 191 6.84 -16.09 -1.79
C ILE A 191 6.87 -17.59 -1.53
N VAL A 192 6.11 -18.39 -2.30
CA VAL A 192 6.07 -19.85 -2.22
C VAL A 192 7.48 -20.44 -2.40
N THR A 193 8.17 -20.04 -3.49
CA THR A 193 9.50 -20.54 -3.81
C THR A 193 10.55 -20.12 -2.77
N ALA A 194 10.52 -18.86 -2.33
CA ALA A 194 11.46 -18.32 -1.33
C ALA A 194 11.34 -19.04 0.03
N ASN A 195 10.16 -19.58 0.33
CA ASN A 195 9.92 -20.37 1.55
C ASN A 195 10.02 -21.89 1.35
N GLY A 196 10.48 -22.35 0.18
CA GLY A 196 10.67 -23.76 -0.12
C GLY A 196 9.37 -24.57 -0.19
N LEU A 197 8.24 -23.93 -0.40
CA LEU A 197 6.93 -24.55 -0.60
C LEU A 197 6.79 -25.00 -2.07
N LYS A 198 5.95 -26.02 -2.30
CA LYS A 198 5.69 -26.60 -3.64
C LYS A 198 4.24 -26.37 -4.05
#